data_3b11584101d9ad4b6b1b72fe30987e17
#
_entry.id   3b11584101d9ad4b6b1b72fe30987e17
#
_cell.length_a   1.000
_cell.length_b   1.000
_cell.length_c   1.000
_cell.angle_alpha   90.00
_cell.angle_beta   90.00
_cell.angle_gamma   90.00
#
_symmetry.space_group_name_H-M   'P 1'
#
loop_
_entity.id
_entity.type
_entity.pdbx_description
1 polymer ?
#
loop_
_entity_poly.entity_id
_entity_poly.type
_entity_poly.pdbx_seq_one_letter_code
_entity_poly.pdbx_strand_id
1 'polypeptide(L)'
;RVGYLIAKPEIASKLRENVVANTNVLAIQAAITAMNDNEFYNFSLKKVNEGKALMYKAFDELNLEYIRSNTNFIFFKTGRPIQTFNQQMKAEGVLVGRPFPPYEDWCRVSMGTIEEVQLFNKALKKIFS
;
A
#
# COMPACT_ATOMS: atom_id res chain seq x y z
N ARG A 1 -3.64 -15.48 -2.63
CA ARG A 1 -4.49 -15.06 -1.51
C ARG A 1 -4.29 -16.02 -0.34
N VAL A 2 -3.26 -15.77 0.43
CA VAL A 2 -2.94 -16.47 1.66
C VAL A 2 -2.52 -15.43 2.70
N GLY A 3 -2.80 -15.71 3.95
CA GLY A 3 -2.35 -14.93 5.10
C GLY A 3 -2.05 -15.86 6.26
N TYR A 4 -1.28 -15.38 7.23
CA TYR A 4 -1.01 -16.13 8.45
C TYR A 4 -1.08 -15.21 9.66
N LEU A 5 -1.22 -15.81 10.83
CA LEU A 5 -1.27 -15.11 12.09
C LEU A 5 -0.28 -15.77 13.06
N ILE A 6 0.48 -14.94 13.76
CA ILE A 6 1.35 -15.36 14.85
C ILE A 6 0.71 -14.89 16.16
N ALA A 7 0.45 -15.82 17.05
CA ALA A 7 -0.18 -15.55 18.35
C ALA A 7 0.29 -16.56 19.41
N LYS A 8 -0.06 -16.29 20.67
CA LYS A 8 0.13 -17.28 21.73
C LYS A 8 -0.62 -18.59 21.40
N PRO A 9 -0.11 -19.76 21.83
CA PRO A 9 -0.70 -21.06 21.47
C PRO A 9 -2.20 -21.16 21.74
N GLU A 10 -2.67 -20.62 22.87
CA GLU A 10 -4.08 -20.67 23.27
C GLU A 10 -4.97 -19.88 22.30
N ILE A 11 -4.47 -18.73 21.80
CA ILE A 11 -5.18 -17.89 20.82
C ILE A 11 -5.16 -18.57 19.45
N ALA A 12 -3.99 -19.08 19.03
CA ALA A 12 -3.82 -19.76 17.76
C ALA A 12 -4.72 -21.01 17.67
N SER A 13 -4.86 -21.79 18.76
CA SER A 13 -5.74 -22.97 18.82
C SER A 13 -7.20 -22.57 18.63
N LYS A 14 -7.69 -21.60 19.41
CA LYS A 14 -9.06 -21.11 19.27
C LYS A 14 -9.40 -20.61 17.85
N LEU A 15 -8.45 -19.90 17.23
CA LEU A 15 -8.67 -19.43 15.85
C LEU A 15 -8.70 -20.60 14.85
N ARG A 16 -7.83 -21.59 15.02
CA ARG A 16 -7.81 -22.79 14.17
C ARG A 16 -9.10 -23.58 14.23
N GLU A 17 -9.71 -23.72 15.42
CA GLU A 17 -10.99 -24.40 15.61
C GLU A 17 -12.17 -23.67 14.92
N ASN A 18 -12.02 -22.37 14.64
CA ASN A 18 -13.04 -21.54 13.99
C ASN A 18 -12.77 -21.26 12.51
N VAL A 19 -11.76 -21.90 11.91
CA VAL A 19 -11.53 -21.78 10.46
C VAL A 19 -12.57 -22.63 9.72
N VAL A 20 -13.45 -21.96 8.98
CA VAL A 20 -14.57 -22.58 8.26
C VAL A 20 -14.29 -22.88 6.78
N ALA A 21 -13.11 -22.53 6.29
CA ALA A 21 -12.74 -22.71 4.88
C ALA A 21 -11.32 -23.28 4.74
N ASN A 22 -11.13 -24.11 3.71
CA ASN A 22 -9.80 -24.59 3.37
C ASN A 22 -8.96 -23.51 2.70
N THR A 23 -7.70 -23.39 3.13
CA THR A 23 -6.76 -22.51 2.48
C THR A 23 -6.39 -23.06 1.10
N ASN A 24 -6.25 -22.19 0.12
CA ASN A 24 -5.82 -22.56 -1.23
C ASN A 24 -4.41 -23.16 -1.19
N VAL A 25 -4.29 -24.43 -1.56
CA VAL A 25 -3.02 -25.20 -1.49
C VAL A 25 -1.94 -24.60 -2.39
N LEU A 26 -2.31 -24.13 -3.58
CA LEU A 26 -1.37 -23.47 -4.50
C LEU A 26 -0.86 -22.16 -3.91
N ALA A 27 -1.72 -21.41 -3.21
CA ALA A 27 -1.30 -20.17 -2.52
C ALA A 27 -0.36 -20.45 -1.35
N ILE A 28 -0.55 -21.56 -0.61
CA ILE A 28 0.38 -22.00 0.44
C ILE A 28 1.74 -22.33 -0.17
N GLN A 29 1.77 -23.12 -1.23
CA GLN A 29 3.02 -23.51 -1.90
C GLN A 29 3.75 -22.28 -2.45
N ALA A 30 3.03 -21.35 -3.09
CA ALA A 30 3.60 -20.08 -3.57
C ALA A 30 4.18 -19.23 -2.42
N ALA A 31 3.48 -19.18 -1.27
CA ALA A 31 3.96 -18.45 -0.09
C ALA A 31 5.25 -19.06 0.48
N ILE A 32 5.32 -20.40 0.60
CA ILE A 32 6.53 -21.10 1.06
C ILE A 32 7.71 -20.81 0.13
N THR A 33 7.50 -20.87 -1.19
CA THR A 33 8.53 -20.56 -2.18
C THR A 33 8.98 -19.11 -2.06
N ALA A 34 8.05 -18.16 -1.98
CA ALA A 34 8.36 -16.73 -1.84
C ALA A 34 9.11 -16.41 -0.53
N MET A 35 8.81 -17.09 0.57
CA MET A 35 9.52 -16.91 1.85
C MET A 35 10.97 -17.39 1.80
N ASN A 36 11.32 -18.30 0.91
CA ASN A 36 12.69 -18.81 0.72
C ASN A 36 13.44 -18.05 -0.38
N ASP A 37 12.80 -17.16 -1.12
CA ASP A 37 13.41 -16.33 -2.16
C ASP A 37 13.95 -15.01 -1.55
N ASN A 38 15.12 -15.09 -0.93
CA ASN A 38 15.77 -13.93 -0.31
C ASN A 38 16.20 -12.87 -1.34
N GLU A 39 16.51 -13.26 -2.56
CA GLU A 39 16.91 -12.33 -3.62
C GLU A 39 15.72 -11.44 -4.02
N PHE A 40 14.59 -12.05 -4.32
CA PHE A 40 13.37 -11.31 -4.68
C PHE A 40 12.83 -10.50 -3.49
N TYR A 41 12.92 -11.03 -2.26
CA TYR A 41 12.54 -10.30 -1.05
C TYR A 41 13.33 -8.99 -0.90
N ASN A 42 14.67 -9.07 -0.99
CA ASN A 42 15.54 -7.91 -0.86
C ASN A 42 15.36 -6.91 -2.02
N PHE A 43 15.19 -7.41 -3.25
CA PHE A 43 14.86 -6.59 -4.41
C PHE A 43 13.55 -5.81 -4.19
N SER A 44 12.49 -6.50 -3.78
CA SER A 44 11.16 -5.90 -3.54
C SER A 44 11.21 -4.86 -2.43
N LEU A 45 11.88 -5.19 -1.31
CA LEU A 45 12.04 -4.26 -0.19
C LEU A 45 12.80 -3.00 -0.59
N LYS A 46 13.88 -3.15 -1.36
CA LYS A 46 14.65 -2.02 -1.91
C LYS A 46 13.77 -1.13 -2.80
N LYS A 47 13.01 -1.73 -3.74
CA LYS A 47 12.14 -0.98 -4.65
C LYS A 47 10.99 -0.26 -3.93
N VAL A 48 10.37 -0.90 -2.96
CA VAL A 48 9.34 -0.27 -2.12
C VAL A 48 9.90 0.92 -1.34
N ASN A 49 11.08 0.78 -0.75
CA ASN A 49 11.70 1.87 0.02
C ASN A 49 12.14 3.03 -0.88
N GLU A 50 12.67 2.74 -2.06
CA GLU A 50 13.02 3.73 -3.09
C GLU A 50 11.78 4.52 -3.55
N GLY A 51 10.68 3.83 -3.85
CA GLY A 51 9.41 4.44 -4.22
C GLY A 51 8.82 5.31 -3.11
N LYS A 52 8.84 4.81 -1.86
CA LYS A 52 8.40 5.61 -0.69
C LYS A 52 9.22 6.89 -0.52
N ALA A 53 10.54 6.82 -0.67
CA ALA A 53 11.39 8.00 -0.56
C ALA A 53 11.05 9.07 -1.60
N LEU A 54 10.78 8.68 -2.84
CA LEU A 54 10.33 9.58 -3.90
C LEU A 54 8.98 10.23 -3.58
N MET A 55 8.04 9.47 -3.01
CA MET A 55 6.73 10.00 -2.63
C MET A 55 6.83 10.95 -1.43
N TYR A 56 7.58 10.59 -0.39
CA TYR A 56 7.79 11.46 0.77
C TYR A 56 8.38 12.81 0.35
N LYS A 57 9.38 12.79 -0.54
CA LYS A 57 9.93 14.02 -1.09
C LYS A 57 8.86 14.89 -1.78
N ALA A 58 7.99 14.29 -2.58
CA ALA A 58 6.91 15.03 -3.24
C ALA A 58 5.89 15.56 -2.23
N PHE A 59 5.54 14.81 -1.19
CA PHE A 59 4.65 15.26 -0.13
C PHE A 59 5.24 16.41 0.67
N ASP A 60 6.53 16.35 1.02
CA ASP A 60 7.24 17.42 1.72
C ASP A 60 7.29 18.70 0.87
N GLU A 61 7.58 18.60 -0.44
CA GLU A 61 7.57 19.74 -1.38
C GLU A 61 6.19 20.40 -1.50
N LEU A 62 5.12 19.64 -1.31
CA LEU A 62 3.72 20.10 -1.39
C LEU A 62 3.11 20.43 -0.02
N ASN A 63 3.87 20.30 1.06
CA ASN A 63 3.43 20.46 2.46
C ASN A 63 2.21 19.56 2.80
N LEU A 64 2.17 18.33 2.27
CA LEU A 64 1.11 17.37 2.55
C LEU A 64 1.41 16.58 3.81
N GLU A 65 0.41 16.44 4.69
CA GLU A 65 0.48 15.58 5.87
C GLU A 65 0.41 14.11 5.46
N TYR A 66 1.32 13.28 6.00
CA TYR A 66 1.34 11.83 5.73
C TYR A 66 1.84 11.02 6.94
N ILE A 67 1.50 9.75 6.95
CA ILE A 67 1.97 8.78 7.96
C ILE A 67 3.16 8.01 7.36
N ARG A 68 4.32 8.04 8.04
CA ARG A 68 5.46 7.20 7.64
C ARG A 68 5.10 5.74 7.75
N SER A 69 5.35 4.98 6.70
CA SER A 69 4.87 3.61 6.54
C SER A 69 6.00 2.59 6.53
N ASN A 70 5.80 1.49 7.27
CA ASN A 70 6.63 0.28 7.19
C ASN A 70 6.04 -0.77 6.23
N THR A 71 4.95 -0.41 5.51
CA THR A 71 4.30 -1.29 4.53
C THR A 71 4.65 -0.89 3.10
N ASN A 72 4.00 -1.52 2.12
CA ASN A 72 4.11 -1.17 0.70
C ASN A 72 3.06 -0.14 0.25
N PHE A 73 2.51 0.64 1.16
CA PHE A 73 1.60 1.75 0.86
C PHE A 73 1.85 2.93 1.80
N ILE A 74 1.38 4.12 1.42
CA ILE A 74 1.41 5.32 2.24
C ILE A 74 -0.03 5.82 2.40
N PHE A 75 -0.32 6.41 3.56
CA PHE A 75 -1.58 7.08 3.86
C PHE A 75 -1.29 8.55 4.08
N PHE A 76 -1.91 9.43 3.29
CA PHE A 76 -1.64 10.86 3.30
C PHE A 76 -2.93 11.66 3.15
N LYS A 77 -2.90 12.91 3.64
CA LYS A 77 -4.04 13.82 3.63
C LYS A 77 -4.12 14.55 2.29
N THR A 78 -5.30 14.52 1.67
CA THR A 78 -5.52 15.10 0.35
C THR A 78 -5.93 16.58 0.39
N GLY A 79 -6.25 17.11 1.58
CA GLY A 79 -6.74 18.48 1.76
C GLY A 79 -8.10 18.76 1.12
N ARG A 80 -8.75 17.73 0.59
CA ARG A 80 -10.07 17.78 -0.06
C ARG A 80 -10.75 16.42 0.04
N PRO A 81 -12.10 16.32 -0.17
CA PRO A 81 -12.79 15.04 -0.15
C PRO A 81 -12.14 14.02 -1.09
N ILE A 82 -11.97 12.79 -0.62
CA ILE A 82 -11.28 11.71 -1.35
C ILE A 82 -11.91 11.45 -2.73
N GLN A 83 -13.22 11.62 -2.88
CA GLN A 83 -13.92 11.44 -4.15
C GLN A 83 -13.46 12.47 -5.18
N THR A 84 -13.32 13.74 -4.75
CA THR A 84 -12.82 14.83 -5.60
C THR A 84 -11.36 14.58 -5.99
N PHE A 85 -10.53 14.19 -5.01
CA PHE A 85 -9.14 13.84 -5.25
C PHE A 85 -8.99 12.68 -6.25
N ASN A 86 -9.78 11.62 -6.09
CA ASN A 86 -9.78 10.47 -7.00
C ASN A 86 -10.16 10.86 -8.44
N GLN A 87 -11.14 11.74 -8.60
CA GLN A 87 -11.52 12.25 -9.93
C GLN A 87 -10.41 13.05 -10.59
N GLN A 88 -9.74 13.92 -9.82
CA GLN A 88 -8.61 14.71 -10.30
C GLN A 88 -7.43 13.84 -10.71
N MET A 89 -7.04 12.87 -9.86
CA MET A 89 -5.96 11.92 -10.19
C MET A 89 -6.31 11.07 -11.42
N LYS A 90 -7.55 10.61 -11.52
CA LYS A 90 -8.04 9.85 -12.69
C LYS A 90 -7.96 10.66 -13.97
N ALA A 91 -8.25 11.95 -13.92
CA ALA A 91 -8.13 12.85 -15.09
C ALA A 91 -6.67 12.97 -15.57
N GLU A 92 -5.70 12.79 -14.67
CA GLU A 92 -4.25 12.72 -14.98
C GLU A 92 -3.77 11.29 -15.29
N GLY A 93 -4.69 10.32 -15.46
CA GLY A 93 -4.37 8.94 -15.80
C GLY A 93 -3.91 8.07 -14.63
N VAL A 94 -4.07 8.53 -13.38
CA VAL A 94 -3.62 7.82 -12.17
C VAL A 94 -4.81 7.36 -11.34
N LEU A 95 -4.87 6.05 -11.07
CA LEU A 95 -5.86 5.47 -10.15
C LEU A 95 -5.26 5.34 -8.76
N VAL A 96 -6.00 5.77 -7.75
CA VAL A 96 -5.60 5.69 -6.33
C VAL A 96 -6.60 4.86 -5.52
N GLY A 97 -6.32 4.66 -4.23
CA GLY A 97 -7.09 3.77 -3.36
C GLY A 97 -8.54 4.22 -3.12
N ARG A 98 -9.35 3.29 -2.62
CA ARG A 98 -10.74 3.54 -2.22
C ARG A 98 -10.81 4.45 -0.98
N PRO A 99 -11.96 5.09 -0.70
CA PRO A 99 -12.20 5.76 0.57
C PRO A 99 -12.05 4.83 1.78
N PHE A 100 -11.65 5.39 2.92
CA PHE A 100 -11.49 4.70 4.21
C PHE A 100 -12.20 5.48 5.32
N PRO A 101 -13.56 5.44 5.43
CA PRO A 101 -14.26 6.11 6.50
C PRO A 101 -13.71 5.72 7.89
N PRO A 102 -13.59 6.67 8.83
CA PRO A 102 -14.06 8.05 8.76
C PRO A 102 -13.05 9.05 8.14
N TYR A 103 -11.99 8.59 7.50
CA TYR A 103 -10.90 9.41 6.93
C TYR A 103 -11.28 9.91 5.51
N GLU A 104 -12.24 10.82 5.44
CA GLU A 104 -12.86 11.28 4.19
C GLU A 104 -11.95 12.17 3.31
N ASP A 105 -10.86 12.70 3.88
CA ASP A 105 -9.84 13.52 3.24
C ASP A 105 -8.46 12.86 3.20
N TRP A 106 -8.41 11.54 3.35
CA TRP A 106 -7.17 10.76 3.29
C TRP A 106 -7.18 9.77 2.14
N CYS A 107 -6.02 9.63 1.50
CA CYS A 107 -5.79 8.68 0.42
C CYS A 107 -4.75 7.64 0.80
N ARG A 108 -5.06 6.37 0.54
CA ARG A 108 -4.07 5.29 0.57
C ARG A 108 -3.57 5.03 -0.84
N VAL A 109 -2.25 5.12 -1.03
CA VAL A 109 -1.59 4.79 -2.29
C VAL A 109 -0.60 3.67 -2.08
N SER A 110 -0.69 2.61 -2.88
CA SER A 110 0.24 1.48 -2.88
C SER A 110 1.43 1.79 -3.78
N MET A 111 2.60 1.28 -3.39
CA MET A 111 3.80 1.38 -4.23
C MET A 111 3.63 0.52 -5.48
N GLY A 112 3.86 1.13 -6.61
CA GLY A 112 4.06 0.48 -7.91
C GLY A 112 5.53 0.44 -8.28
N THR A 113 5.81 0.39 -9.58
CA THR A 113 7.17 0.57 -10.12
C THR A 113 7.65 2.01 -9.89
N ILE A 114 8.94 2.25 -10.05
CA ILE A 114 9.50 3.60 -9.90
C ILE A 114 8.90 4.56 -10.93
N GLU A 115 8.65 4.10 -12.13
CA GLU A 115 8.01 4.85 -13.21
C GLU A 115 6.57 5.24 -12.84
N GLU A 116 5.80 4.32 -12.27
CA GLU A 116 4.43 4.59 -11.78
C GLU A 116 4.44 5.60 -10.62
N VAL A 117 5.39 5.50 -9.70
CA VAL A 117 5.57 6.48 -8.61
C VAL A 117 5.91 7.87 -9.17
N GLN A 118 6.74 7.94 -10.21
CA GLN A 118 7.06 9.22 -10.87
C GLN A 118 5.83 9.82 -11.57
N LEU A 119 5.02 9.00 -12.24
CA LEU A 119 3.76 9.45 -12.84
C LEU A 119 2.78 9.95 -11.78
N PHE A 120 2.63 9.23 -10.67
CA PHE A 120 1.84 9.67 -9.53
C PHE A 120 2.31 11.03 -9.00
N ASN A 121 3.60 11.19 -8.75
CA ASN A 121 4.18 12.43 -8.24
C ASN A 121 3.97 13.60 -9.22
N LYS A 122 4.07 13.36 -10.53
CA LYS A 122 3.79 14.37 -11.56
C LYS A 122 2.33 14.80 -11.54
N ALA A 123 1.40 13.85 -11.51
CA ALA A 123 -0.03 14.13 -11.41
C ALA A 123 -0.36 14.89 -10.11
N LEU A 124 0.21 14.44 -8.98
CA LEU A 124 0.02 15.07 -7.69
C LEU A 124 0.47 16.55 -7.70
N LYS A 125 1.66 16.84 -8.20
CA LYS A 125 2.18 18.20 -8.31
C LYS A 125 1.25 19.09 -9.16
N LYS A 126 0.73 18.56 -10.27
CA LYS A 126 -0.17 19.30 -11.16
C LYS A 126 -1.50 19.69 -10.50
N ILE A 127 -2.05 18.83 -9.64
CA ILE A 127 -3.35 19.12 -8.98
C ILE A 127 -3.20 19.92 -7.68
N PHE A 128 -1.97 20.10 -7.16
CA PHE A 128 -1.67 20.93 -5.99
C PHE A 128 -0.94 22.25 -6.34
N SER A 129 -0.58 22.44 -7.63
CA SER A 129 -0.11 23.72 -8.16
C SER A 129 -1.29 24.63 -8.49
#